data_e9be2b2285e65af8fe3259cfbe5b4c2f
#
_entry.id   e9be2b2285e65af8fe3259cfbe5b4c2f
#
_cell.length_a   1.000
_cell.length_b   1.000
_cell.length_c   1.000
_cell.angle_alpha   90.00
_cell.angle_beta   90.00
_cell.angle_gamma   90.00
#
_symmetry.space_group_name_H-M   'P 1'
#
loop_
_entity.id
_entity.type
_entity.pdbx_description
1 polymer ?
#
loop_
_entity_poly.entity_id
_entity_poly.type
_entity_poly.pdbx_seq_one_letter_code
_entity_poly.pdbx_strand_id
1 'polypeptide(L)'
;LVLSILGISSIISNGEIQRITSLNFNKGDLWMLVCVITWSLYSTLLKKYKFKFSQFSLIQLMVTVGILFLIPQYFYEQSIGLEVKFDKAFFLILFYVVIFPAIFAYYCWQKGIEIIGPNRATMFIQLMPLFSALMAIIIFKENFELFHFVGAAFIVSGIYLSNKKINA
;
A
#
# COMPACT_ATOMS: atom_id res chain seq x y z
N LEU A 1 -0.99 16.33 7.21
CA LEU A 1 -0.71 15.93 5.82
C LEU A 1 0.60 16.52 5.29
N VAL A 2 0.81 17.87 5.30
CA VAL A 2 2.04 18.49 4.75
C VAL A 2 3.30 17.92 5.43
N LEU A 3 3.32 17.84 6.77
CA LEU A 3 4.46 17.27 7.50
C LEU A 3 4.72 15.81 7.13
N SER A 4 3.67 15.00 6.97
CA SER A 4 3.84 13.60 6.57
C SER A 4 4.40 13.48 5.15
N ILE A 5 3.96 14.35 4.23
CA ILE A 5 4.51 14.38 2.85
C ILE A 5 5.99 14.74 2.88
N LEU A 6 6.40 15.75 3.67
CA LEU A 6 7.81 16.10 3.83
C LEU A 6 8.63 14.93 4.41
N GLY A 7 8.07 14.21 5.40
CA GLY A 7 8.72 13.04 5.96
C GLY A 7 8.88 11.89 4.96
N ILE A 8 7.84 11.60 4.18
CA ILE A 8 7.87 10.59 3.12
C ILE A 8 8.89 10.99 2.05
N SER A 9 8.87 12.25 1.61
CA SER A 9 9.83 12.75 0.62
C SER A 9 11.28 12.65 1.11
N SER A 10 11.53 12.93 2.38
CA SER A 10 12.86 12.77 2.99
C SER A 10 13.37 11.33 2.95
N ILE A 11 12.51 10.36 3.26
CA ILE A 11 12.88 8.94 3.22
C ILE A 11 13.09 8.47 1.77
N ILE A 12 12.19 8.78 0.86
CA ILE A 12 12.26 8.32 -0.55
C ILE A 12 13.45 8.92 -1.27
N SER A 13 13.81 10.17 -0.96
CA SER A 13 14.95 10.85 -1.59
C SER A 13 16.30 10.48 -0.96
N ASN A 14 16.32 9.69 0.11
CA ASN A 14 17.52 9.44 0.93
C ASN A 14 18.18 10.74 1.40
N GLY A 15 17.40 11.79 1.65
CA GLY A 15 17.88 13.11 2.02
C GLY A 15 18.45 13.98 0.87
N GLU A 16 18.45 13.49 -0.36
CA GLU A 16 18.99 14.21 -1.54
C GLU A 16 17.88 14.90 -2.33
N ILE A 17 17.82 16.20 -2.31
CA ILE A 17 16.82 16.99 -3.06
C ILE A 17 16.90 16.76 -4.57
N GLN A 18 18.10 16.49 -5.11
CA GLN A 18 18.30 16.22 -6.54
C GLN A 18 17.54 14.99 -7.02
N ARG A 19 17.32 13.99 -6.20
CA ARG A 19 16.51 12.80 -6.55
C ARG A 19 15.04 13.13 -6.75
N ILE A 20 14.50 14.11 -6.02
CA ILE A 20 13.12 14.58 -6.19
C ILE A 20 12.96 15.35 -7.51
N THR A 21 13.96 16.16 -7.86
CA THR A 21 13.90 17.00 -9.08
C THR A 21 14.20 16.21 -10.36
N SER A 22 14.87 15.08 -10.26
CA SER A 22 15.20 14.18 -11.39
C SER A 22 14.16 13.08 -11.67
N LEU A 23 12.96 13.17 -11.06
CA LEU A 23 11.88 12.24 -11.31
C LEU A 23 11.42 12.32 -12.78
N ASN A 24 11.72 11.29 -13.55
CA ASN A 24 11.21 11.14 -14.90
C ASN A 24 9.91 10.33 -14.85
N PHE A 25 8.80 10.99 -15.15
CA PHE A 25 7.50 10.32 -15.24
C PHE A 25 7.48 9.32 -16.40
N ASN A 26 7.09 8.10 -16.10
CA ASN A 26 6.94 7.03 -17.06
C ASN A 26 5.48 6.55 -17.17
N LYS A 27 5.20 5.65 -18.14
CA LYS A 27 3.85 5.10 -18.29
C LYS A 27 3.35 4.35 -17.04
N GLY A 28 4.24 3.77 -16.25
CA GLY A 28 3.91 3.10 -15.00
C GLY A 28 3.33 4.07 -13.96
N ASP A 29 3.85 5.31 -13.90
CA ASP A 29 3.35 6.33 -12.98
C ASP A 29 1.90 6.73 -13.28
N LEU A 30 1.50 6.76 -14.57
CA LEU A 30 0.11 6.98 -14.95
C LEU A 30 -0.80 5.84 -14.47
N TRP A 31 -0.36 4.58 -14.61
CA TRP A 31 -1.10 3.44 -14.06
C TRP A 31 -1.19 3.49 -12.53
N MET A 32 -0.15 3.94 -11.85
CA MET A 32 -0.19 4.16 -10.40
C MET A 32 -1.23 5.21 -10.00
N LEU A 33 -1.38 6.29 -10.76
CA LEU A 33 -2.45 7.27 -10.51
C LEU A 33 -3.84 6.64 -10.62
N VAL A 34 -4.08 5.81 -11.63
CA VAL A 34 -5.34 5.05 -11.77
C VAL A 34 -5.56 4.15 -10.55
N CYS A 35 -4.52 3.45 -10.09
CA CYS A 35 -4.60 2.62 -8.87
C CYS A 35 -4.95 3.44 -7.62
N VAL A 36 -4.37 4.63 -7.45
CA VAL A 36 -4.66 5.52 -6.31
C VAL A 36 -6.11 5.98 -6.33
N ILE A 37 -6.64 6.36 -7.50
CA ILE A 37 -8.04 6.78 -7.66
C ILE A 37 -8.98 5.62 -7.33
N THR A 38 -8.74 4.44 -7.91
CA THR A 38 -9.58 3.25 -7.69
C THR A 38 -9.54 2.78 -6.24
N TRP A 39 -8.37 2.82 -5.59
CA TRP A 39 -8.22 2.52 -4.16
C TRP A 39 -8.99 3.51 -3.26
N SER A 40 -8.94 4.79 -3.59
CA SER A 40 -9.66 5.84 -2.87
C SER A 40 -11.17 5.67 -2.99
N LEU A 41 -11.67 5.40 -4.20
CA LEU A 41 -13.08 5.09 -4.45
C LEU A 41 -13.51 3.84 -3.69
N TYR A 42 -12.75 2.74 -3.77
CA TYR A 42 -13.02 1.51 -3.03
C TYR A 42 -13.15 1.77 -1.53
N SER A 43 -12.18 2.45 -0.92
CA SER A 43 -12.18 2.72 0.51
C SER A 43 -13.36 3.60 0.96
N THR A 44 -13.76 4.57 0.13
CA THR A 44 -14.90 5.44 0.39
C THR A 44 -16.22 4.69 0.27
N LEU A 45 -16.37 3.87 -0.79
CA LEU A 45 -17.57 3.07 -1.03
C LEU A 45 -17.75 1.98 0.04
N LEU A 46 -16.65 1.37 0.50
CA LEU A 46 -16.67 0.38 1.57
C LEU A 46 -17.28 0.95 2.87
N LYS A 47 -17.01 2.23 3.18
CA LYS A 47 -17.61 2.90 4.35
C LYS A 47 -19.05 3.35 4.10
N LYS A 48 -19.33 3.84 2.89
CA LYS A 48 -20.66 4.37 2.52
C LYS A 48 -21.72 3.26 2.50
N TYR A 49 -21.38 2.13 1.90
CA TYR A 49 -22.29 1.00 1.78
C TYR A 49 -22.03 0.00 2.90
N LYS A 50 -22.98 -0.13 3.83
CA LYS A 50 -22.97 -1.16 4.86
C LYS A 50 -23.41 -2.48 4.22
N PHE A 51 -22.46 -3.25 3.74
CA PHE A 51 -22.74 -4.58 3.21
C PHE A 51 -23.21 -5.49 4.34
N LYS A 52 -24.30 -6.26 4.08
CA LYS A 52 -24.81 -7.27 5.01
C LYS A 52 -23.96 -8.56 5.04
N PHE A 53 -22.86 -8.58 4.31
CA PHE A 53 -21.94 -9.73 4.23
C PHE A 53 -20.87 -9.64 5.33
N SER A 54 -20.39 -10.83 5.74
CA SER A 54 -19.19 -10.88 6.57
C SER A 54 -17.99 -10.31 5.81
N GLN A 55 -16.96 -9.84 6.52
CA GLN A 55 -15.76 -9.30 5.87
C GLN A 55 -15.04 -10.36 5.01
N PHE A 56 -15.03 -11.60 5.46
CA PHE A 56 -14.48 -12.70 4.65
C PHE A 56 -15.28 -12.94 3.37
N SER A 57 -16.60 -12.86 3.41
CA SER A 57 -17.44 -12.96 2.22
C SER A 57 -17.19 -11.82 1.24
N LEU A 58 -16.94 -10.61 1.72
CA LEU A 58 -16.57 -9.47 0.87
C LEU A 58 -15.21 -9.70 0.20
N ILE A 59 -14.20 -10.17 0.95
CA ILE A 59 -12.88 -10.50 0.39
C ILE A 59 -13.04 -11.60 -0.67
N GLN A 60 -13.77 -12.66 -0.38
CA GLN A 60 -14.00 -13.75 -1.33
C GLN A 60 -14.68 -13.27 -2.61
N LEU A 61 -15.71 -12.41 -2.50
CA LEU A 61 -16.36 -11.81 -3.66
C LEU A 61 -15.40 -10.99 -4.51
N MET A 62 -14.59 -10.13 -3.87
CA MET A 62 -13.60 -9.30 -4.56
C MET A 62 -12.54 -10.14 -5.27
N VAL A 63 -12.04 -11.19 -4.63
CA VAL A 63 -11.08 -12.12 -5.23
C VAL A 63 -11.70 -12.84 -6.42
N THR A 64 -12.94 -13.34 -6.28
CA THR A 64 -13.65 -14.03 -7.37
C THR A 64 -13.82 -13.11 -8.59
N VAL A 65 -14.29 -11.88 -8.37
CA VAL A 65 -14.41 -10.89 -9.45
C VAL A 65 -13.05 -10.57 -10.05
N GLY A 66 -12.02 -10.37 -9.22
CA GLY A 66 -10.65 -10.13 -9.66
C GLY A 66 -10.11 -11.24 -10.57
N ILE A 67 -10.34 -12.50 -10.23
CA ILE A 67 -9.95 -13.66 -11.06
C ILE A 67 -10.59 -13.57 -12.44
N LEU A 68 -11.88 -13.24 -12.53
CA LEU A 68 -12.59 -13.15 -13.83
C LEU A 68 -11.92 -12.12 -14.76
N PHE A 69 -11.38 -11.02 -14.21
CA PHE A 69 -10.66 -10.02 -15.00
C PHE A 69 -9.22 -10.44 -15.31
N LEU A 70 -8.58 -11.23 -14.46
CA LEU A 70 -7.19 -11.67 -14.66
C LEU A 70 -7.06 -12.85 -15.61
N ILE A 71 -8.10 -13.70 -15.75
CA ILE A 71 -8.08 -14.86 -16.65
C ILE A 71 -7.74 -14.47 -18.10
N PRO A 72 -8.41 -13.48 -18.75
CA PRO A 72 -8.07 -13.08 -20.10
C PRO A 72 -6.63 -12.56 -20.23
N GLN A 73 -6.16 -11.81 -19.25
CA GLN A 73 -4.78 -11.30 -19.22
C GLN A 73 -3.76 -12.43 -19.12
N TYR A 74 -4.01 -13.42 -18.29
CA TYR A 74 -3.14 -14.59 -18.17
C TYR A 74 -2.98 -15.32 -19.51
N PHE A 75 -4.07 -15.56 -20.23
CA PHE A 75 -4.01 -16.19 -21.56
C PHE A 75 -3.30 -15.33 -22.59
N TYR A 76 -3.46 -14.01 -22.52
CA TYR A 76 -2.72 -13.10 -23.36
C TYR A 76 -1.21 -13.15 -23.08
N GLU A 77 -0.79 -13.09 -21.82
CA GLU A 77 0.61 -13.18 -21.43
C GLU A 77 1.25 -14.52 -21.83
N GLN A 78 0.52 -15.61 -21.69
CA GLN A 78 0.96 -16.92 -22.14
C GLN A 78 1.14 -16.96 -23.69
N SER A 79 0.26 -16.30 -24.46
CA SER A 79 0.35 -16.25 -25.90
C SER A 79 1.58 -15.47 -26.41
N ILE A 80 2.12 -14.57 -25.63
CA ILE A 80 3.35 -13.80 -25.96
C ILE A 80 4.63 -14.41 -25.35
N GLY A 81 4.54 -15.65 -24.83
CA GLY A 81 5.68 -16.43 -24.34
C GLY A 81 6.13 -16.11 -22.93
N LEU A 82 5.29 -15.43 -22.12
CA LEU A 82 5.55 -15.26 -20.68
C LEU A 82 5.07 -16.51 -19.93
N GLU A 83 5.99 -17.39 -19.59
CA GLU A 83 5.69 -18.62 -18.86
C GLU A 83 5.98 -18.48 -17.37
N VAL A 84 5.05 -18.97 -16.55
CA VAL A 84 5.25 -19.07 -15.10
C VAL A 84 5.97 -20.36 -14.77
N LYS A 85 7.10 -20.31 -14.07
CA LYS A 85 7.81 -21.48 -13.55
C LYS A 85 7.22 -21.89 -12.21
N PHE A 86 6.55 -23.04 -12.17
CA PHE A 86 5.95 -23.62 -10.95
C PHE A 86 7.02 -24.40 -10.16
N ASP A 87 7.95 -23.66 -9.54
CA ASP A 87 8.97 -24.22 -8.66
C ASP A 87 8.62 -24.05 -7.17
N LYS A 88 9.50 -24.55 -6.29
CA LYS A 88 9.32 -24.43 -4.84
C LYS A 88 9.26 -22.96 -4.39
N ALA A 89 10.06 -22.09 -5.00
CA ALA A 89 10.09 -20.67 -4.66
C ALA A 89 8.75 -20.00 -5.02
N PHE A 90 8.18 -20.33 -6.19
CA PHE A 90 6.85 -19.87 -6.59
C PHE A 90 5.77 -20.20 -5.53
N PHE A 91 5.71 -21.46 -5.08
CA PHE A 91 4.70 -21.86 -4.09
C PHE A 91 4.91 -21.20 -2.73
N LEU A 92 6.15 -21.01 -2.28
CA LEU A 92 6.44 -20.30 -1.03
C LEU A 92 6.03 -18.82 -1.11
N ILE A 93 6.35 -18.15 -2.21
CA ILE A 93 5.96 -16.76 -2.45
C ILE A 93 4.44 -16.65 -2.55
N LEU A 94 3.80 -17.56 -3.30
CA LEU A 94 2.35 -17.59 -3.43
C LEU A 94 1.66 -17.76 -2.07
N PHE A 95 2.12 -18.69 -1.25
CA PHE A 95 1.60 -18.92 0.10
C PHE A 95 1.71 -17.65 0.96
N TYR A 96 2.88 -17.00 0.94
CA TYR A 96 3.09 -15.74 1.66
C TYR A 96 2.14 -14.65 1.18
N VAL A 97 2.03 -14.44 -0.14
CA VAL A 97 1.21 -13.39 -0.74
C VAL A 97 -0.29 -13.62 -0.49
N VAL A 98 -0.74 -14.86 -0.53
CA VAL A 98 -2.16 -15.18 -0.25
C VAL A 98 -2.51 -14.91 1.20
N ILE A 99 -1.69 -15.34 2.15
CA ILE A 99 -2.02 -15.23 3.57
C ILE A 99 -1.84 -13.79 4.08
N PHE A 100 -0.67 -13.18 3.86
CA PHE A 100 -0.35 -11.90 4.50
C PHE A 100 -0.96 -10.70 3.77
N PRO A 101 -0.60 -10.35 2.53
CA PRO A 101 -1.16 -9.18 1.89
C PRO A 101 -2.58 -9.38 1.36
N ALA A 102 -2.96 -10.58 0.87
CA ALA A 102 -4.28 -10.74 0.26
C ALA A 102 -5.39 -11.01 1.28
N ILE A 103 -5.18 -11.81 2.31
CA ILE A 103 -6.23 -12.10 3.30
C ILE A 103 -6.08 -11.20 4.53
N PHE A 104 -4.94 -11.31 5.23
CA PHE A 104 -4.76 -10.66 6.52
C PHE A 104 -4.75 -9.13 6.42
N ALA A 105 -3.99 -8.56 5.49
CA ALA A 105 -3.92 -7.11 5.34
C ALA A 105 -5.24 -6.50 4.86
N TYR A 106 -5.94 -7.16 3.92
CA TYR A 106 -7.27 -6.70 3.50
C TYR A 106 -8.30 -6.80 4.61
N TYR A 107 -8.28 -7.86 5.40
CA TYR A 107 -9.16 -7.98 6.57
C TYR A 107 -8.90 -6.86 7.57
N CYS A 108 -7.65 -6.61 7.94
CA CYS A 108 -7.28 -5.52 8.84
C CYS A 108 -7.68 -4.15 8.27
N TRP A 109 -7.51 -3.94 6.95
CA TRP A 109 -7.90 -2.71 6.28
C TRP A 109 -9.40 -2.48 6.33
N GLN A 110 -10.20 -3.50 6.00
CA GLN A 110 -11.67 -3.40 6.07
C GLN A 110 -12.15 -3.12 7.49
N LYS A 111 -11.57 -3.80 8.48
CA LYS A 111 -11.86 -3.55 9.91
C LYS A 111 -11.45 -2.14 10.32
N GLY A 112 -10.31 -1.67 9.90
CA GLY A 112 -9.84 -0.31 10.14
C GLY A 112 -10.84 0.72 9.60
N ILE A 113 -11.28 0.57 8.35
CA ILE A 113 -12.29 1.46 7.74
C ILE A 113 -13.62 1.40 8.50
N GLU A 114 -14.05 0.22 8.90
CA GLU A 114 -15.31 0.05 9.66
C GLU A 114 -15.26 0.82 10.99
N ILE A 115 -14.17 0.71 11.73
CA ILE A 115 -14.03 1.27 13.09
C ILE A 115 -13.74 2.77 13.05
N ILE A 116 -12.68 3.19 12.34
CA ILE A 116 -12.16 4.56 12.38
C ILE A 116 -12.48 5.38 11.12
N GLY A 117 -13.00 4.75 10.07
CA GLY A 117 -13.32 5.38 8.79
C GLY A 117 -12.11 5.51 7.85
N PRO A 118 -12.37 5.72 6.53
CA PRO A 118 -11.32 5.70 5.52
C PRO A 118 -10.28 6.81 5.70
N ASN A 119 -10.70 8.03 6.06
CA ASN A 119 -9.78 9.16 6.23
C ASN A 119 -8.74 8.93 7.32
N ARG A 120 -9.14 8.35 8.46
CA ARG A 120 -8.21 8.01 9.55
C ARG A 120 -7.38 6.78 9.20
N ALA A 121 -7.98 5.75 8.62
CA ALA A 121 -7.27 4.54 8.20
C ALA A 121 -6.15 4.87 7.20
N THR A 122 -6.41 5.75 6.23
CA THR A 122 -5.42 6.17 5.22
C THR A 122 -4.21 6.89 5.84
N MET A 123 -4.36 7.57 6.97
CA MET A 123 -3.21 8.20 7.65
C MET A 123 -2.17 7.18 8.11
N PHE A 124 -2.61 5.97 8.49
CA PHE A 124 -1.69 4.91 8.90
C PHE A 124 -0.90 4.30 7.73
N ILE A 125 -1.39 4.43 6.48
CA ILE A 125 -0.61 4.04 5.29
C ILE A 125 0.68 4.87 5.19
N GLN A 126 0.69 6.10 5.69
CA GLN A 126 1.88 6.95 5.69
C GLN A 126 3.03 6.38 6.55
N LEU A 127 2.76 5.36 7.39
CA LEU A 127 3.79 4.62 8.11
C LEU A 127 4.53 3.59 7.23
N MET A 128 4.01 3.25 6.05
CA MET A 128 4.65 2.25 5.18
C MET A 128 6.10 2.57 4.84
N PRO A 129 6.47 3.82 4.42
CA PRO A 129 7.87 4.14 4.15
C PRO A 129 8.76 3.98 5.39
N LEU A 130 8.23 4.27 6.59
CA LEU A 130 8.96 4.08 7.83
C LEU A 130 9.23 2.60 8.11
N PHE A 131 8.21 1.74 7.98
CA PHE A 131 8.40 0.30 8.14
C PHE A 131 9.31 -0.29 7.05
N SER A 132 9.21 0.18 5.81
CA SER A 132 10.11 -0.24 4.73
C SER A 132 11.56 0.10 5.05
N ALA A 133 11.84 1.32 5.51
CA ALA A 133 13.18 1.73 5.93
C ALA A 133 13.70 0.90 7.11
N LEU A 134 12.88 0.64 8.13
CA LEU A 134 13.26 -0.24 9.23
C LEU A 134 13.59 -1.66 8.76
N MET A 135 12.79 -2.23 7.86
CA MET A 135 13.06 -3.54 7.28
C MET A 135 14.35 -3.56 6.44
N ALA A 136 14.62 -2.50 5.68
CA ALA A 136 15.87 -2.36 4.93
C ALA A 136 17.09 -2.37 5.86
N ILE A 137 17.05 -1.63 6.95
CA ILE A 137 18.12 -1.60 7.95
C ILE A 137 18.30 -2.99 8.60
N ILE A 138 17.21 -3.66 9.00
CA ILE A 138 17.28 -4.94 9.72
C ILE A 138 17.70 -6.08 8.79
N ILE A 139 17.09 -6.18 7.60
CA ILE A 139 17.25 -7.32 6.70
C ILE A 139 18.48 -7.16 5.81
N PHE A 140 18.65 -5.98 5.21
CA PHE A 140 19.75 -5.70 4.28
C PHE A 140 20.97 -5.08 4.97
N LYS A 141 20.89 -4.83 6.30
CA LYS A 141 21.98 -4.22 7.10
C LYS A 141 22.41 -2.86 6.55
N GLU A 142 21.47 -2.10 6.00
CA GLU A 142 21.73 -0.74 5.57
C GLU A 142 22.06 0.15 6.76
N ASN A 143 22.90 1.16 6.56
CA ASN A 143 23.26 2.10 7.61
C ASN A 143 22.07 2.98 7.99
N PHE A 144 21.89 3.18 9.29
CA PHE A 144 20.91 4.14 9.79
C PHE A 144 21.42 5.56 9.57
N GLU A 145 20.74 6.31 8.70
CA GLU A 145 21.10 7.66 8.30
C GLU A 145 20.17 8.69 8.95
N LEU A 146 20.65 9.95 9.06
CA LEU A 146 19.88 11.02 9.68
C LEU A 146 18.52 11.28 9.03
N PHE A 147 18.42 11.09 7.71
CA PHE A 147 17.15 11.27 6.99
C PHE A 147 16.07 10.25 7.40
N HIS A 148 16.43 9.06 7.84
CA HIS A 148 15.47 8.10 8.38
C HIS A 148 14.81 8.63 9.66
N PHE A 149 15.63 9.20 10.56
CA PHE A 149 15.13 9.77 11.82
C PHE A 149 14.25 11.00 11.57
N VAL A 150 14.72 11.93 10.74
CA VAL A 150 13.98 13.16 10.38
C VAL A 150 12.66 12.80 9.69
N GLY A 151 12.70 11.88 8.72
CA GLY A 151 11.52 11.41 8.02
C GLY A 151 10.51 10.77 8.96
N ALA A 152 10.97 9.90 9.86
CA ALA A 152 10.13 9.26 10.88
C ALA A 152 9.46 10.30 11.81
N ALA A 153 10.22 11.28 12.30
CA ALA A 153 9.71 12.33 13.17
C ALA A 153 8.63 13.16 12.47
N PHE A 154 8.82 13.51 11.19
CA PHE A 154 7.82 14.24 10.41
C PHE A 154 6.56 13.41 10.13
N ILE A 155 6.69 12.13 9.81
CA ILE A 155 5.54 11.25 9.56
C ILE A 155 4.71 11.11 10.83
N VAL A 156 5.33 10.75 11.96
CA VAL A 156 4.63 10.54 13.23
C VAL A 156 3.97 11.83 13.73
N SER A 157 4.68 12.96 13.69
CA SER A 157 4.10 14.27 14.09
C SER A 157 2.96 14.68 13.17
N GLY A 158 3.07 14.43 11.85
CA GLY A 158 2.01 14.70 10.89
C GLY A 158 0.74 13.89 11.14
N ILE A 159 0.87 12.60 11.46
CA ILE A 159 -0.25 11.72 11.84
C ILE A 159 -0.87 12.20 13.15
N TYR A 160 -0.06 12.53 14.16
CA TYR A 160 -0.55 12.99 15.47
C TYR A 160 -1.36 14.29 15.35
N LEU A 161 -0.82 15.30 14.66
CA LEU A 161 -1.50 16.59 14.46
C LEU A 161 -2.78 16.46 13.63
N SER A 162 -2.77 15.57 12.63
CA SER A 162 -3.95 15.31 11.80
C SER A 162 -5.07 14.66 12.60
N ASN A 163 -4.75 13.71 13.48
CA ASN A 163 -5.74 13.07 14.35
C ASN A 163 -6.32 14.03 15.40
N LYS A 164 -5.53 14.96 15.94
CA LYS A 164 -6.00 15.96 16.90
C LYS A 164 -7.03 16.91 16.30
N LYS A 165 -6.84 17.33 15.04
CA LYS A 165 -7.74 18.25 14.32
C LYS A 165 -9.12 17.64 13.98
N ILE A 166 -9.25 16.32 13.98
CA ILE A 166 -10.51 15.63 13.68
C ILE A 166 -11.35 15.44 14.95
N ASN A 167 -10.73 15.57 16.13
CA ASN A 167 -11.40 15.44 17.43
C ASN A 167 -11.80 16.80 18.05
N ALA A 168 -11.45 17.91 17.41
CA ALA A 168 -11.85 19.27 17.76
C ALA A 168 -12.94 19.78 16.82
#